data_54b25b6fb472767055e944f458fe9424
#
_entry.id   54b25b6fb472767055e944f458fe9424
#
_cell.length_a   1.000
_cell.length_b   1.000
_cell.length_c   1.000
_cell.angle_alpha   90.00
_cell.angle_beta   90.00
_cell.angle_gamma   90.00
#
_symmetry.space_group_name_H-M   'P 1'
#
loop_
_entity.id
_entity.type
_entity.pdbx_description
1 polymer ?
#
loop_
_entity_poly.entity_id
_entity_poly.type
_entity_poly.pdbx_seq_one_letter_code
_entity_poly.pdbx_strand_id
1 'polypeptide(L)'
;MEILITNDDGWGAKGILTLVRILTQLGHVTVVAPDGPRSGMSNAISVQQAMYLRPLNDPNWGSEDWHNNATVYTTNGTPSDCVKLAIDVIFEGDPTRINLLASGINHGSNAAINVIYSGTMGACFVGAEHAIPSIGYSIDDHNPEADFSFFEPYILELTRHLLEEGMPYGVCYNINAPVGPLEGVRWTRQCRGFWQKEMEERTDDNGNKYYWLTGEFVNIEPEEEGTDIWAMNHHYISVHPCTIDQTAYAEI
;
A
#
# COMPACT_ATOMS: atom_id res chain seq x y z
N MET A 1 -11.97 8.88 -15.32
CA MET A 1 -11.42 8.99 -13.95
C MET A 1 -9.91 8.93 -14.05
N GLU A 2 -9.19 9.75 -13.30
CA GLU A 2 -7.74 9.74 -13.22
C GLU A 2 -7.30 9.03 -11.93
N ILE A 3 -6.48 8.02 -12.03
CA ILE A 3 -6.06 7.17 -10.92
C ILE A 3 -4.55 7.24 -10.79
N LEU A 4 -4.05 7.66 -9.63
CA LEU A 4 -2.63 7.59 -9.29
C LEU A 4 -2.34 6.24 -8.63
N ILE A 5 -1.34 5.51 -9.13
CA ILE A 5 -0.90 4.24 -8.53
C ILE A 5 0.57 4.34 -8.11
N THR A 6 0.87 3.80 -6.94
CA THR A 6 2.22 3.61 -6.42
C THR A 6 2.34 2.31 -5.63
N ASN A 7 3.53 1.97 -5.14
CA ASN A 7 3.80 0.86 -4.22
C ASN A 7 5.13 1.07 -3.50
N ASP A 8 5.53 0.15 -2.64
CA ASP A 8 6.87 0.10 -2.02
C ASP A 8 7.74 -1.08 -2.50
N ASP A 9 7.19 -2.00 -3.31
CA ASP A 9 7.96 -3.10 -3.91
C ASP A 9 8.73 -2.68 -5.19
N GLY A 10 8.41 -1.51 -5.75
CA GLY A 10 9.00 -0.98 -6.98
C GLY A 10 8.15 -1.24 -8.23
N TRP A 11 8.46 -0.50 -9.30
CA TRP A 11 7.67 -0.44 -10.54
C TRP A 11 7.50 -1.79 -11.26
N GLY A 12 8.44 -2.72 -11.10
CA GLY A 12 8.43 -4.04 -11.76
C GLY A 12 7.77 -5.15 -10.95
N ALA A 13 7.29 -4.87 -9.74
CA ALA A 13 6.67 -5.89 -8.89
C ALA A 13 5.34 -6.38 -9.47
N LYS A 14 5.05 -7.68 -9.31
CA LYS A 14 3.83 -8.29 -9.82
C LYS A 14 2.55 -7.65 -9.25
N GLY A 15 2.60 -7.22 -7.99
CA GLY A 15 1.48 -6.57 -7.31
C GLY A 15 1.04 -5.27 -7.97
N ILE A 16 1.98 -4.37 -8.30
CA ILE A 16 1.63 -3.09 -8.95
C ILE A 16 1.13 -3.31 -10.38
N LEU A 17 1.74 -4.24 -11.14
CA LEU A 17 1.29 -4.60 -12.48
C LEU A 17 -0.16 -5.11 -12.46
N THR A 18 -0.48 -5.97 -11.48
CA THR A 18 -1.83 -6.49 -11.28
C THR A 18 -2.81 -5.36 -10.92
N LEU A 19 -2.43 -4.45 -10.01
CA LEU A 19 -3.28 -3.34 -9.60
C LEU A 19 -3.58 -2.38 -10.77
N VAL A 20 -2.57 -2.07 -11.59
CA VAL A 20 -2.73 -1.25 -12.80
C VAL A 20 -3.73 -1.90 -13.76
N ARG A 21 -3.54 -3.19 -14.07
CA ARG A 21 -4.43 -3.95 -14.96
C ARG A 21 -5.89 -3.93 -14.47
N ILE A 22 -6.10 -4.05 -13.17
CA ILE A 22 -7.44 -4.02 -12.58
C ILE A 22 -8.05 -2.63 -12.71
N LEU A 23 -7.32 -1.59 -12.31
CA LEU A 23 -7.87 -0.24 -12.17
C LEU A 23 -7.97 0.53 -13.49
N THR A 24 -7.24 0.12 -14.55
CA THR A 24 -7.48 0.65 -15.91
C THR A 24 -8.90 0.39 -16.43
N GLN A 25 -9.65 -0.53 -15.83
CA GLN A 25 -11.07 -0.73 -16.09
C GLN A 25 -11.96 0.42 -15.58
N LEU A 26 -11.45 1.26 -14.67
CA LEU A 26 -12.17 2.39 -14.08
C LEU A 26 -11.79 3.73 -14.71
N GLY A 27 -10.60 3.84 -15.30
CA GLY A 27 -10.15 5.09 -15.89
C GLY A 27 -8.70 5.05 -16.36
N HIS A 28 -8.16 6.22 -16.67
CA HIS A 28 -6.74 6.38 -16.96
C HIS A 28 -5.91 6.23 -15.69
N VAL A 29 -4.77 5.56 -15.79
CA VAL A 29 -3.86 5.31 -14.68
C VAL A 29 -2.54 6.04 -14.89
N THR A 30 -2.15 6.86 -13.93
CA THR A 30 -0.80 7.40 -13.82
C THR A 30 -0.04 6.63 -12.73
N VAL A 31 1.03 5.95 -13.11
CA VAL A 31 1.91 5.24 -12.17
C VAL A 31 3.11 6.11 -11.85
N VAL A 32 3.38 6.30 -10.56
CA VAL A 32 4.67 6.82 -10.08
C VAL A 32 5.17 5.86 -9.02
N ALA A 33 6.20 5.09 -9.32
CA ALA A 33 6.69 4.04 -8.44
C ALA A 33 8.21 4.14 -8.20
N PRO A 34 8.69 3.64 -7.05
CA PRO A 34 10.13 3.55 -6.78
C PRO A 34 10.86 2.71 -7.81
N ASP A 35 12.11 3.05 -8.08
CA ASP A 35 13.00 2.32 -8.98
C ASP A 35 13.49 0.97 -8.43
N GLY A 36 13.14 0.65 -7.20
CA GLY A 36 13.39 -0.61 -6.51
C GLY A 36 12.67 -0.67 -5.16
N PRO A 37 12.79 -1.79 -4.44
CA PRO A 37 12.09 -1.99 -3.16
C PRO A 37 12.41 -0.92 -2.11
N ARG A 38 11.38 -0.50 -1.39
CA ARG A 38 11.39 0.50 -0.31
C ARG A 38 10.61 0.02 0.92
N SER A 39 10.66 -1.29 1.20
CA SER A 39 9.93 -1.90 2.32
C SER A 39 10.32 -1.28 3.67
N GLY A 40 9.35 -1.11 4.56
CA GLY A 40 9.58 -0.58 5.90
C GLY A 40 9.86 0.92 5.97
N MET A 41 9.62 1.67 4.88
CA MET A 41 9.91 3.12 4.84
C MET A 41 8.84 3.97 5.52
N SER A 42 7.69 3.41 5.91
CA SER A 42 6.64 4.19 6.57
C SER A 42 6.27 5.45 5.75
N ASN A 43 6.14 6.59 6.42
CA ASN A 43 5.90 7.91 5.83
C ASN A 43 7.20 8.68 5.51
N ALA A 44 8.33 7.99 5.33
CA ALA A 44 9.60 8.65 5.06
C ALA A 44 9.55 9.48 3.78
N ILE A 45 10.14 10.68 3.83
CA ILE A 45 10.29 11.61 2.70
C ILE A 45 11.75 11.97 2.49
N SER A 46 12.14 12.24 1.24
CA SER A 46 13.52 12.57 0.85
C SER A 46 13.80 14.07 0.99
N VAL A 47 14.07 14.55 2.21
CA VAL A 47 14.21 16.00 2.50
C VAL A 47 15.54 16.58 1.98
N GLN A 48 16.60 15.77 1.91
CA GLN A 48 17.97 16.24 1.57
C GLN A 48 18.59 15.49 0.39
N GLN A 49 17.75 14.85 -0.42
CA GLN A 49 18.17 14.05 -1.55
C GLN A 49 17.47 14.53 -2.82
N ALA A 50 18.24 14.65 -3.92
CA ALA A 50 17.64 14.92 -5.21
C ALA A 50 16.81 13.72 -5.69
N MET A 51 15.60 13.98 -6.11
CA MET A 51 14.71 12.99 -6.70
C MET A 51 14.65 13.15 -8.21
N TYR A 52 14.63 12.04 -8.92
CA TYR A 52 14.53 11.99 -10.37
C TYR A 52 13.21 11.35 -10.76
N LEU A 53 12.41 12.06 -11.53
CA LEU A 53 11.18 11.51 -12.13
C LEU A 53 11.49 11.16 -13.59
N ARG A 54 11.38 9.89 -13.96
CA ARG A 54 11.72 9.38 -15.29
C ARG A 54 10.54 8.64 -15.90
N PRO A 55 10.15 9.00 -17.14
CA PRO A 55 9.17 8.18 -17.87
C PRO A 55 9.73 6.77 -18.05
N LEU A 56 8.93 5.76 -17.80
CA LEU A 56 9.27 4.38 -18.09
C LEU A 56 8.88 4.07 -19.53
N ASN A 57 9.90 3.81 -20.37
CA ASN A 57 9.72 3.44 -21.77
C ASN A 57 10.11 1.97 -21.98
N ASP A 58 9.70 1.06 -21.10
CA ASP A 58 9.95 -0.36 -21.25
C ASP A 58 8.81 -0.99 -22.06
N PRO A 59 9.09 -1.50 -23.28
CA PRO A 59 8.06 -2.12 -24.14
C PRO A 59 7.53 -3.43 -23.56
N ASN A 60 8.21 -4.02 -22.56
CA ASN A 60 7.76 -5.24 -21.90
C ASN A 60 6.96 -4.95 -20.62
N TRP A 61 6.90 -3.68 -20.19
CA TRP A 61 6.10 -3.32 -19.02
C TRP A 61 4.62 -3.36 -19.39
N GLY A 62 3.94 -4.42 -18.92
CA GLY A 62 2.55 -4.67 -19.21
C GLY A 62 2.30 -4.98 -20.70
N SER A 63 2.35 -6.20 -21.09
CA SER A 63 2.18 -6.68 -22.47
C SER A 63 0.72 -6.78 -22.96
N GLU A 64 -0.24 -6.21 -22.22
CA GLU A 64 -1.66 -6.35 -22.46
C GLU A 64 -2.32 -5.05 -22.99
N ASP A 65 -3.56 -5.14 -23.50
CA ASP A 65 -4.30 -4.02 -24.12
C ASP A 65 -4.53 -2.78 -23.21
N TRP A 66 -4.33 -2.93 -21.90
CA TRP A 66 -4.47 -1.84 -20.93
C TRP A 66 -3.32 -0.81 -20.96
N HIS A 67 -2.20 -1.08 -21.63
CA HIS A 67 -1.09 -0.15 -21.80
C HIS A 67 -1.50 1.24 -22.30
N ASN A 68 -2.43 1.28 -23.26
CA ASN A 68 -2.88 2.54 -23.84
C ASN A 68 -3.64 3.43 -22.84
N ASN A 69 -3.97 2.88 -21.67
CA ASN A 69 -4.70 3.57 -20.59
C ASN A 69 -3.85 3.81 -19.35
N ALA A 70 -2.52 3.65 -19.44
CA ALA A 70 -1.58 3.88 -18.36
C ALA A 70 -0.37 4.70 -18.81
N THR A 71 0.04 5.66 -17.96
CA THR A 71 1.30 6.41 -18.09
C THR A 71 2.18 6.09 -16.88
N VAL A 72 3.47 5.80 -17.10
CA VAL A 72 4.33 5.27 -16.05
C VAL A 72 5.59 6.09 -15.87
N TYR A 73 5.90 6.38 -14.62
CA TYR A 73 7.12 7.05 -14.18
C TYR A 73 7.79 6.26 -13.06
N THR A 74 9.12 6.35 -13.01
CA THR A 74 9.92 5.81 -11.90
C THR A 74 10.70 6.91 -11.21
N THR A 75 10.99 6.70 -9.92
CA THR A 75 11.79 7.62 -9.10
C THR A 75 12.67 6.85 -8.12
N ASN A 76 13.77 7.48 -7.69
CA ASN A 76 14.60 6.99 -6.57
C ASN A 76 14.05 7.35 -5.19
N GLY A 77 12.86 7.96 -5.12
CA GLY A 77 12.18 8.34 -3.88
C GLY A 77 11.46 7.18 -3.18
N THR A 78 10.84 7.51 -2.06
CA THR A 78 9.95 6.62 -1.29
C THR A 78 8.55 6.59 -1.92
N PRO A 79 7.62 5.70 -1.48
CA PRO A 79 6.23 5.75 -1.90
C PRO A 79 5.54 7.08 -1.60
N SER A 80 5.82 7.69 -0.44
CA SER A 80 5.35 9.03 -0.09
C SER A 80 5.87 10.10 -1.05
N ASP A 81 7.15 10.01 -1.46
CA ASP A 81 7.74 10.91 -2.46
C ASP A 81 7.09 10.73 -3.84
N CYS A 82 6.73 9.49 -4.20
CA CYS A 82 6.04 9.22 -5.46
C CYS A 82 4.73 10.00 -5.57
N VAL A 83 3.94 10.02 -4.49
CA VAL A 83 2.67 10.77 -4.45
C VAL A 83 2.93 12.28 -4.53
N LYS A 84 3.90 12.80 -3.78
CA LYS A 84 4.27 14.23 -3.80
C LYS A 84 4.77 14.64 -5.20
N LEU A 85 5.63 13.85 -5.83
CA LEU A 85 6.09 14.10 -7.21
C LEU A 85 4.94 14.06 -8.22
N ALA A 86 3.98 13.14 -8.06
CA ALA A 86 2.81 13.10 -8.91
C ALA A 86 2.00 14.39 -8.78
N ILE A 87 1.64 14.79 -7.56
CA ILE A 87 0.84 15.99 -7.30
C ILE A 87 1.55 17.22 -7.85
N ASP A 88 2.80 17.46 -7.45
CA ASP A 88 3.47 18.73 -7.72
C ASP A 88 4.00 18.86 -9.16
N VAL A 89 4.42 17.74 -9.78
CA VAL A 89 5.10 17.76 -11.07
C VAL A 89 4.19 17.31 -12.22
N ILE A 90 3.48 16.17 -12.05
CA ILE A 90 2.65 15.62 -13.13
C ILE A 90 1.30 16.33 -13.18
N PHE A 91 0.69 16.56 -12.01
CA PHE A 91 -0.61 17.24 -11.89
C PHE A 91 -0.49 18.75 -11.59
N GLU A 92 0.74 19.31 -11.71
CA GLU A 92 1.01 20.76 -11.66
C GLU A 92 0.52 21.44 -10.37
N GLY A 93 0.59 20.73 -9.24
CA GLY A 93 0.16 21.19 -7.91
C GLY A 93 -1.35 21.14 -7.69
N ASP A 94 -2.11 20.50 -8.57
CA ASP A 94 -3.57 20.37 -8.46
C ASP A 94 -3.99 18.93 -8.08
N PRO A 95 -4.14 18.61 -6.78
CA PRO A 95 -4.56 17.28 -6.34
C PRO A 95 -5.99 16.92 -6.74
N THR A 96 -6.84 17.89 -7.10
CA THR A 96 -8.23 17.64 -7.49
C THR A 96 -8.35 16.92 -8.84
N ARG A 97 -7.27 16.89 -9.61
CA ARG A 97 -7.17 16.12 -10.85
C ARG A 97 -7.05 14.61 -10.61
N ILE A 98 -6.73 14.19 -9.37
CA ILE A 98 -6.58 12.80 -8.98
C ILE A 98 -7.88 12.35 -8.30
N ASN A 99 -8.61 11.43 -8.92
CA ASN A 99 -9.87 10.94 -8.39
C ASN A 99 -9.68 9.78 -7.39
N LEU A 100 -8.56 9.08 -7.49
CA LEU A 100 -8.19 7.96 -6.62
C LEU A 100 -6.68 7.84 -6.55
N LEU A 101 -6.14 7.64 -5.35
CA LEU A 101 -4.82 7.09 -5.11
C LEU A 101 -4.96 5.63 -4.67
N ALA A 102 -4.34 4.71 -5.40
CA ALA A 102 -4.23 3.32 -4.99
C ALA A 102 -2.75 2.94 -4.78
N SER A 103 -2.44 2.32 -3.65
CA SER A 103 -1.09 1.88 -3.33
C SER A 103 -1.03 0.36 -3.14
N GLY A 104 -0.10 -0.33 -3.80
CA GLY A 104 0.06 -1.78 -3.73
C GLY A 104 0.06 -2.46 -5.10
N ILE A 105 -0.33 -3.75 -5.23
CA ILE A 105 -0.69 -4.66 -4.12
C ILE A 105 0.59 -5.08 -3.40
N ASN A 106 0.66 -4.82 -2.12
CA ASN A 106 1.82 -5.14 -1.31
C ASN A 106 1.96 -6.65 -1.08
N HIS A 107 3.20 -7.15 -1.16
CA HIS A 107 3.56 -8.51 -0.77
C HIS A 107 3.84 -8.54 0.74
N GLY A 108 2.90 -9.04 1.51
CA GLY A 108 2.87 -9.03 2.95
C GLY A 108 1.77 -8.12 3.51
N SER A 109 1.17 -8.55 4.61
CA SER A 109 0.07 -7.83 5.26
C SER A 109 0.54 -6.56 5.95
N ASN A 110 -0.25 -5.50 5.81
CA ASN A 110 -0.12 -4.24 6.55
C ASN A 110 -1.14 -4.11 7.69
N ALA A 111 -1.67 -5.25 8.19
CA ALA A 111 -2.60 -5.29 9.31
C ALA A 111 -1.92 -5.03 10.67
N ALA A 112 -2.71 -4.77 11.69
CA ALA A 112 -2.28 -4.44 13.04
C ALA A 112 -1.25 -3.30 13.06
N ILE A 113 -0.20 -3.45 13.89
CA ILE A 113 0.86 -2.43 14.05
C ILE A 113 1.69 -2.24 12.77
N ASN A 114 1.64 -3.16 11.80
CA ASN A 114 2.40 -3.05 10.55
C ASN A 114 2.02 -1.79 9.74
N VAL A 115 0.81 -1.29 9.91
CA VAL A 115 0.34 -0.07 9.24
C VAL A 115 1.29 1.11 9.43
N ILE A 116 1.91 1.25 10.61
CA ILE A 116 2.81 2.38 10.89
C ILE A 116 4.20 2.25 10.25
N TYR A 117 4.59 1.04 9.83
CA TYR A 117 5.87 0.77 9.15
C TYR A 117 5.72 0.69 7.63
N SER A 118 4.49 0.63 7.14
CA SER A 118 4.16 0.37 5.75
C SER A 118 4.44 1.56 4.83
N GLY A 119 5.26 1.35 3.80
CA GLY A 119 5.43 2.32 2.71
C GLY A 119 4.18 2.43 1.84
N THR A 120 3.45 1.32 1.64
CA THR A 120 2.16 1.28 0.94
C THR A 120 1.16 2.24 1.60
N MET A 121 1.02 2.17 2.94
CA MET A 121 0.14 3.07 3.69
C MET A 121 0.68 4.48 3.81
N GLY A 122 2.00 4.65 3.84
CA GLY A 122 2.64 5.97 3.81
C GLY A 122 2.22 6.80 2.60
N ALA A 123 2.14 6.17 1.42
CA ALA A 123 1.61 6.81 0.23
C ALA A 123 0.14 7.21 0.39
N CYS A 124 -0.69 6.33 0.97
CA CYS A 124 -2.11 6.60 1.22
C CYS A 124 -2.33 7.75 2.21
N PHE A 125 -1.47 7.89 3.22
CA PHE A 125 -1.52 9.01 4.16
C PHE A 125 -1.21 10.34 3.47
N VAL A 126 -0.24 10.38 2.53
CA VAL A 126 0.00 11.59 1.72
C VAL A 126 -1.22 11.93 0.85
N GLY A 127 -1.87 10.95 0.25
CA GLY A 127 -3.11 11.19 -0.51
C GLY A 127 -4.24 11.74 0.37
N ALA A 128 -4.45 11.17 1.56
CA ALA A 128 -5.45 11.62 2.52
C ALA A 128 -5.18 13.05 3.03
N GLU A 129 -3.90 13.44 3.18
CA GLU A 129 -3.47 14.81 3.50
C GLU A 129 -3.98 15.83 2.45
N HIS A 130 -4.00 15.42 1.19
CA HIS A 130 -4.45 16.24 0.06
C HIS A 130 -5.93 16.03 -0.32
N ALA A 131 -6.72 15.39 0.53
CA ALA A 131 -8.13 15.04 0.27
C ALA A 131 -8.35 14.17 -0.98
N ILE A 132 -7.34 13.42 -1.40
CA ILE A 132 -7.45 12.43 -2.46
C ILE A 132 -8.00 11.13 -1.85
N PRO A 133 -9.11 10.56 -2.35
CA PRO A 133 -9.55 9.22 -1.97
C PRO A 133 -8.40 8.22 -2.10
N SER A 134 -8.01 7.54 -1.00
CA SER A 134 -6.78 6.76 -0.96
C SER A 134 -6.99 5.37 -0.37
N ILE A 135 -6.50 4.34 -1.08
CA ILE A 135 -6.66 2.94 -0.70
C ILE A 135 -5.32 2.21 -0.84
N GLY A 136 -4.90 1.55 0.25
CA GLY A 136 -3.78 0.61 0.25
C GLY A 136 -4.28 -0.84 0.15
N TYR A 137 -3.73 -1.61 -0.78
CA TYR A 137 -4.04 -3.01 -0.98
C TYR A 137 -2.84 -3.90 -0.64
N SER A 138 -3.07 -4.95 0.15
CA SER A 138 -2.05 -5.91 0.57
C SER A 138 -2.60 -7.32 0.59
N ILE A 139 -1.73 -8.31 0.34
CA ILE A 139 -2.03 -9.73 0.60
C ILE A 139 -1.06 -10.27 1.65
N ASP A 140 -1.48 -11.28 2.40
CA ASP A 140 -0.65 -11.93 3.41
C ASP A 140 0.24 -13.02 2.78
N ASP A 141 0.97 -12.64 1.71
CA ASP A 141 1.92 -13.50 1.01
C ASP A 141 3.17 -12.70 0.62
N HIS A 142 4.32 -13.12 1.12
CA HIS A 142 5.61 -12.50 0.81
C HIS A 142 6.30 -13.07 -0.43
N ASN A 143 5.66 -14.03 -1.13
CA ASN A 143 6.22 -14.59 -2.35
C ASN A 143 6.17 -13.56 -3.49
N PRO A 144 7.30 -13.22 -4.15
CA PRO A 144 7.30 -12.32 -5.31
C PRO A 144 6.39 -12.78 -6.46
N GLU A 145 6.14 -14.11 -6.54
CA GLU A 145 5.26 -14.74 -7.53
C GLU A 145 3.86 -15.03 -6.99
N ALA A 146 3.43 -14.36 -5.93
CA ALA A 146 2.12 -14.55 -5.33
C ALA A 146 0.99 -14.51 -6.37
N ASP A 147 -0.07 -15.26 -6.12
CA ASP A 147 -1.29 -15.25 -6.91
C ASP A 147 -2.28 -14.21 -6.35
N PHE A 148 -2.62 -13.22 -7.16
CA PHE A 148 -3.59 -12.18 -6.81
C PHE A 148 -4.99 -12.46 -7.38
N SER A 149 -5.18 -13.51 -8.15
CA SER A 149 -6.42 -13.76 -8.91
C SER A 149 -7.67 -13.86 -8.03
N PHE A 150 -7.52 -14.39 -6.83
CA PHE A 150 -8.62 -14.51 -5.86
C PHE A 150 -9.05 -13.15 -5.28
N PHE A 151 -8.13 -12.15 -5.26
CA PHE A 151 -8.39 -10.83 -4.72
C PHE A 151 -8.89 -9.81 -5.75
N GLU A 152 -8.57 -10.01 -7.05
CA GLU A 152 -8.92 -9.08 -8.13
C GLU A 152 -10.39 -8.63 -8.19
N PRO A 153 -11.39 -9.54 -8.10
CA PRO A 153 -12.79 -9.14 -8.13
C PRO A 153 -13.17 -8.18 -7.00
N TYR A 154 -12.61 -8.43 -5.82
CA TYR A 154 -12.87 -7.62 -4.63
C TYR A 154 -12.19 -6.23 -4.72
N ILE A 155 -11.00 -6.13 -5.30
CA ILE A 155 -10.33 -4.83 -5.50
C ILE A 155 -11.23 -3.90 -6.31
N LEU A 156 -11.79 -4.38 -7.42
CA LEU A 156 -12.64 -3.58 -8.30
C LEU A 156 -13.95 -3.17 -7.61
N GLU A 157 -14.59 -4.11 -6.92
CA GLU A 157 -15.84 -3.89 -6.18
C GLU A 157 -15.65 -2.91 -5.03
N LEU A 158 -14.64 -3.14 -4.18
CA LEU A 158 -14.33 -2.27 -3.03
C LEU A 158 -13.93 -0.87 -3.47
N THR A 159 -13.14 -0.74 -4.54
CA THR A 159 -12.78 0.57 -5.09
C THR A 159 -14.03 1.37 -5.47
N ARG A 160 -14.96 0.76 -6.21
CA ARG A 160 -16.21 1.42 -6.61
C ARG A 160 -17.06 1.80 -5.41
N HIS A 161 -17.26 0.86 -4.50
CA HIS A 161 -18.07 1.09 -3.30
C HIS A 161 -17.52 2.24 -2.45
N LEU A 162 -16.22 2.24 -2.16
CA LEU A 162 -15.58 3.28 -1.35
C LEU A 162 -15.61 4.66 -2.03
N LEU A 163 -15.51 4.72 -3.36
CA LEU A 163 -15.63 5.98 -4.11
C LEU A 163 -17.07 6.50 -4.11
N GLU A 164 -18.07 5.61 -4.20
CA GLU A 164 -19.50 5.96 -4.15
C GLU A 164 -19.92 6.47 -2.76
N GLU A 165 -19.45 5.83 -1.69
CA GLU A 165 -19.69 6.27 -0.30
C GLU A 165 -18.98 7.58 0.04
N GLY A 166 -17.86 7.86 -0.63
CA GLY A 166 -16.98 8.98 -0.35
C GLY A 166 -16.04 8.72 0.84
N MET A 167 -14.87 9.34 0.79
CA MET A 167 -13.87 9.22 1.86
C MET A 167 -13.73 10.55 2.59
N PRO A 168 -13.85 10.57 3.94
CA PRO A 168 -13.65 11.80 4.71
C PRO A 168 -12.22 12.34 4.56
N TYR A 169 -12.05 13.66 4.67
CA TYR A 169 -10.72 14.27 4.73
C TYR A 169 -9.85 13.62 5.81
N GLY A 170 -8.62 13.32 5.46
CA GLY A 170 -7.65 12.72 6.37
C GLY A 170 -7.85 11.23 6.64
N VAL A 171 -8.78 10.57 5.92
CA VAL A 171 -9.03 9.13 6.03
C VAL A 171 -8.61 8.44 4.74
N CYS A 172 -7.93 7.29 4.89
CA CYS A 172 -7.64 6.35 3.82
C CYS A 172 -8.01 4.93 4.28
N TYR A 173 -8.04 3.98 3.36
CA TYR A 173 -8.40 2.60 3.68
C TYR A 173 -7.22 1.65 3.50
N ASN A 174 -6.98 0.84 4.54
CA ASN A 174 -6.01 -0.25 4.54
C ASN A 174 -6.76 -1.57 4.32
N ILE A 175 -6.60 -2.16 3.15
CA ILE A 175 -7.29 -3.38 2.75
C ILE A 175 -6.28 -4.52 2.69
N ASN A 176 -6.52 -5.56 3.49
CA ASN A 176 -5.65 -6.73 3.58
C ASN A 176 -6.45 -8.00 3.27
N ALA A 177 -5.94 -8.81 2.36
CA ALA A 177 -6.52 -10.10 2.01
C ALA A 177 -5.64 -11.26 2.52
N PRO A 178 -6.21 -12.26 3.19
CA PRO A 178 -5.51 -13.50 3.48
C PRO A 178 -5.33 -14.33 2.20
N VAL A 179 -4.41 -15.29 2.21
CA VAL A 179 -4.21 -16.22 1.08
C VAL A 179 -5.30 -17.29 1.06
N GLY A 180 -5.75 -17.65 -0.13
CA GLY A 180 -6.68 -18.76 -0.36
C GLY A 180 -8.13 -18.33 -0.56
N PRO A 181 -9.08 -19.27 -0.43
CA PRO A 181 -10.49 -18.98 -0.60
C PRO A 181 -10.98 -17.94 0.42
N LEU A 182 -11.75 -16.96 -0.06
CA LEU A 182 -12.25 -15.86 0.76
C LEU A 182 -13.71 -16.10 1.16
N GLU A 183 -14.03 -15.87 2.44
CA GLU A 183 -15.40 -15.92 2.99
C GLU A 183 -16.17 -14.59 2.78
N GLY A 184 -15.48 -13.53 2.31
CA GLY A 184 -16.06 -12.23 2.04
C GLY A 184 -15.27 -11.07 2.61
N VAL A 185 -15.93 -9.97 2.91
CA VAL A 185 -15.34 -8.71 3.38
C VAL A 185 -15.83 -8.37 4.77
N ARG A 186 -14.94 -7.87 5.63
CA ARG A 186 -15.23 -7.35 6.97
C ARG A 186 -14.67 -5.94 7.15
N TRP A 187 -15.52 -5.05 7.66
CA TRP A 187 -15.08 -3.77 8.20
C TRP A 187 -14.48 -4.00 9.58
N THR A 188 -13.26 -3.53 9.77
CA THR A 188 -12.46 -3.87 10.95
C THR A 188 -11.83 -2.62 11.55
N ARG A 189 -11.26 -2.78 12.72
CA ARG A 189 -10.30 -1.88 13.31
C ARG A 189 -8.92 -2.54 13.40
N GLN A 190 -7.90 -1.74 13.62
CA GLN A 190 -6.57 -2.23 13.89
C GLN A 190 -6.54 -3.15 15.12
N CYS A 191 -5.98 -4.34 14.95
CA CYS A 191 -5.70 -5.27 16.05
C CYS A 191 -4.62 -4.71 16.96
N ARG A 192 -4.78 -4.85 18.26
CA ARG A 192 -3.76 -4.52 19.24
C ARG A 192 -2.75 -5.65 19.33
N GLY A 193 -1.48 -5.29 19.19
CA GLY A 193 -0.38 -6.24 19.23
C GLY A 193 0.95 -5.54 19.06
N PHE A 194 2.00 -6.32 19.18
CA PHE A 194 3.38 -5.84 19.03
C PHE A 194 4.29 -6.95 18.53
N TRP A 195 5.44 -6.57 17.97
CA TRP A 195 6.48 -7.50 17.61
C TRP A 195 7.41 -7.74 18.80
N GLN A 196 7.92 -8.98 18.93
CA GLN A 196 8.91 -9.36 19.94
C GLN A 196 10.02 -10.18 19.30
N LYS A 197 11.18 -10.26 19.96
CA LYS A 197 12.38 -10.99 19.49
C LYS A 197 12.80 -10.54 18.08
N GLU A 198 12.75 -9.23 17.84
CA GLU A 198 12.91 -8.64 16.52
C GLU A 198 14.34 -8.67 15.98
N MET A 199 15.34 -8.97 16.80
CA MET A 199 16.74 -8.95 16.39
C MET A 199 17.37 -10.34 16.50
N GLU A 200 17.69 -10.94 15.34
CA GLU A 200 18.45 -12.17 15.24
C GLU A 200 19.94 -11.82 15.06
N GLU A 201 20.78 -12.22 16.04
CA GLU A 201 22.23 -12.03 15.96
C GLU A 201 22.86 -13.05 15.01
N ARG A 202 23.69 -12.58 14.10
CA ARG A 202 24.52 -13.37 13.19
C ARG A 202 25.97 -12.89 13.23
N THR A 203 26.88 -13.67 12.67
CA THR A 203 28.30 -13.32 12.59
C THR A 203 28.76 -13.46 11.14
N ASP A 204 29.48 -12.44 10.63
CA ASP A 204 30.08 -12.46 9.31
C ASP A 204 31.39 -13.30 9.28
N ASP A 205 31.95 -13.51 8.08
CA ASP A 205 33.17 -14.28 7.88
C ASP A 205 34.41 -13.66 8.56
N ASN A 206 34.35 -12.40 8.98
CA ASN A 206 35.42 -11.68 9.69
C ASN A 206 35.23 -11.71 11.21
N GLY A 207 34.17 -12.36 11.72
CA GLY A 207 33.85 -12.43 13.14
C GLY A 207 33.09 -11.23 13.69
N ASN A 208 32.60 -10.30 12.83
CA ASN A 208 31.79 -9.18 13.28
C ASN A 208 30.34 -9.62 13.47
N LYS A 209 29.75 -9.19 14.58
CA LYS A 209 28.33 -9.40 14.82
C LYS A 209 27.49 -8.44 13.99
N TYR A 210 26.40 -8.94 13.43
CA TYR A 210 25.36 -8.14 12.77
C TYR A 210 23.98 -8.69 13.12
N TYR A 211 22.94 -7.93 12.89
CA TYR A 211 21.59 -8.27 13.29
C TYR A 211 20.63 -8.19 12.11
N TRP A 212 19.76 -9.17 12.00
CA TRP A 212 18.63 -9.15 11.08
C TRP A 212 17.35 -8.80 11.83
N LEU A 213 16.54 -7.94 11.21
CA LEU A 213 15.18 -7.71 11.68
C LEU A 213 14.34 -8.94 11.34
N THR A 214 13.77 -9.54 12.36
CA THR A 214 12.88 -10.70 12.30
C THR A 214 11.71 -10.44 13.22
N GLY A 215 11.18 -11.43 13.90
CA GLY A 215 10.25 -11.24 15.00
C GLY A 215 9.04 -12.14 14.93
N GLU A 216 8.34 -12.16 16.05
CA GLU A 216 7.07 -12.86 16.24
C GLU A 216 6.01 -11.81 16.60
N PHE A 217 4.91 -11.74 15.85
CA PHE A 217 3.80 -10.87 16.20
C PHE A 217 3.01 -11.46 17.37
N VAL A 218 2.80 -10.66 18.41
CA VAL A 218 1.97 -11.00 19.57
C VAL A 218 0.64 -10.28 19.47
N ASN A 219 -0.42 -11.04 19.18
CA ASN A 219 -1.78 -10.55 19.25
C ASN A 219 -2.25 -10.58 20.72
N ILE A 220 -2.62 -9.42 21.29
CA ILE A 220 -3.09 -9.34 22.69
C ILE A 220 -4.63 -9.38 22.80
N GLU A 221 -5.34 -9.52 21.69
CA GLU A 221 -6.81 -9.65 21.62
C GLU A 221 -7.24 -10.70 20.58
N PRO A 222 -6.77 -11.95 20.69
CA PRO A 222 -6.91 -12.96 19.63
C PRO A 222 -8.37 -13.37 19.34
N GLU A 223 -9.28 -13.20 20.31
CA GLU A 223 -10.70 -13.56 20.18
C GLU A 223 -11.57 -12.37 19.74
N GLU A 224 -10.99 -11.22 19.45
CA GLU A 224 -11.75 -10.01 19.12
C GLU A 224 -12.12 -9.96 17.64
N GLU A 225 -13.35 -10.33 17.32
CA GLU A 225 -13.88 -10.49 15.95
C GLU A 225 -13.90 -9.20 15.12
N GLY A 226 -13.84 -8.03 15.76
CA GLY A 226 -13.82 -6.72 15.07
C GLY A 226 -12.46 -6.29 14.57
N THR A 227 -11.42 -7.12 14.66
CA THR A 227 -10.05 -6.76 14.28
C THR A 227 -9.66 -7.27 12.90
N ASP A 228 -8.70 -6.57 12.27
CA ASP A 228 -8.12 -6.94 10.98
C ASP A 228 -7.45 -8.33 11.02
N ILE A 229 -6.69 -8.63 12.06
CA ILE A 229 -6.03 -9.94 12.24
C ILE A 229 -7.06 -11.06 12.42
N TRP A 230 -8.13 -10.83 13.20
CA TRP A 230 -9.17 -11.84 13.35
C TRP A 230 -9.85 -12.13 12.00
N ALA A 231 -10.23 -11.08 11.26
CA ALA A 231 -10.85 -11.23 9.96
C ALA A 231 -9.98 -12.02 8.99
N MET A 232 -8.68 -11.70 8.89
CA MET A 232 -7.75 -12.40 8.01
C MET A 232 -7.55 -13.86 8.43
N ASN A 233 -7.45 -14.16 9.73
CA ASN A 233 -7.34 -15.52 10.26
C ASN A 233 -8.59 -16.37 9.97
N HIS A 234 -9.73 -15.72 9.71
CA HIS A 234 -11.00 -16.38 9.35
C HIS A 234 -11.35 -16.22 7.87
N HIS A 235 -10.35 -16.00 7.02
CA HIS A 235 -10.46 -15.90 5.56
C HIS A 235 -11.33 -14.75 5.03
N TYR A 236 -11.51 -13.67 5.82
CA TYR A 236 -12.17 -12.45 5.35
C TYR A 236 -11.12 -11.42 4.90
N ILE A 237 -11.44 -10.69 3.84
CA ILE A 237 -10.75 -9.45 3.52
C ILE A 237 -11.07 -8.44 4.62
N SER A 238 -10.03 -7.87 5.22
CA SER A 238 -10.14 -6.78 6.18
C SER A 238 -10.17 -5.43 5.46
N VAL A 239 -11.15 -4.59 5.77
CA VAL A 239 -11.24 -3.20 5.35
C VAL A 239 -11.17 -2.31 6.59
N HIS A 240 -10.07 -1.62 6.76
CA HIS A 240 -9.76 -0.87 7.97
C HIS A 240 -9.51 0.62 7.62
N PRO A 241 -10.37 1.56 8.11
CA PRO A 241 -10.14 2.98 7.92
C PRO A 241 -8.99 3.46 8.81
N CYS A 242 -8.01 4.14 8.21
CA CYS A 242 -6.90 4.78 8.87
C CYS A 242 -7.02 6.30 8.79
N THR A 243 -6.51 7.03 9.79
CA THR A 243 -6.51 8.48 9.80
C THR A 243 -5.08 9.02 9.92
N ILE A 244 -4.84 10.17 9.28
CA ILE A 244 -3.61 10.94 9.45
C ILE A 244 -3.53 11.70 10.76
N ASP A 245 -4.68 11.93 11.41
CA ASP A 245 -4.74 12.55 12.73
C ASP A 245 -4.43 11.51 13.82
N GLN A 246 -3.29 11.69 14.45
CA GLN A 246 -2.79 10.79 15.51
C GLN A 246 -3.08 11.30 16.92
N THR A 247 -4.00 12.26 17.06
CA THR A 247 -4.38 12.83 18.35
C THR A 247 -5.15 11.81 19.20
N ALA A 248 -4.72 11.58 20.41
CA ALA A 248 -5.44 10.75 21.39
C ALA A 248 -6.57 11.56 22.03
N TYR A 249 -7.70 11.72 21.33
CA TYR A 249 -8.81 12.58 21.75
C TYR A 249 -9.42 12.23 23.12
N ALA A 250 -9.29 10.99 23.57
CA ALA A 250 -9.76 10.58 24.89
C ALA A 250 -8.95 11.17 26.06
N GLU A 251 -7.78 11.77 25.76
CA GLU A 251 -6.86 12.32 26.78
C GLU A 251 -6.91 13.85 26.85
N ILE A 252 -7.73 14.51 26.03
CA ILE A 252 -7.92 15.97 25.99
C ILE A 252 -9.38 16.36 26.12
#